data_5f3d49891f9f0ede0cd7a84cda975349
#
_entry.id   5f3d49891f9f0ede0cd7a84cda975349
#
_cell.length_a   1.000
_cell.length_b   1.000
_cell.length_c   1.000
_cell.angle_alpha   90.00
_cell.angle_beta   90.00
_cell.angle_gamma   90.00
#
_symmetry.space_group_name_H-M   'P 1'
#
loop_
_entity.id
_entity.type
_entity.pdbx_description
1 polymer ?
#
loop_
_entity_poly.entity_id
_entity_poly.type
_entity_poly.pdbx_seq_one_letter_code
_entity_poly.pdbx_strand_id
1 'polypeptide(L)'
;MADSFHFSVNIISRGKGKSAVASAAYISGEKIKNEWDGVTHDYTRKEKILVKNIILPDHIPKEFNDRSTLWNKVEMAEKNSNAQLARQFIIGLPKELSLSENKNLVERYIKENLTSQGMIVDYAIHDESQDKN
;
A
#
# COMPACT_ATOMS: atom_id res chain seq x y z
N MET A 1 26.22 5.14 -11.94
CA MET A 1 25.62 5.77 -12.25
C MET A 1 24.40 5.72 -11.90
N ALA A 2 23.89 6.45 -11.87
CA ALA A 2 22.76 6.51 -11.45
C ALA A 2 21.96 5.83 -12.15
N ASP A 3 21.43 5.09 -11.61
CA ASP A 3 20.64 4.45 -12.28
C ASP A 3 19.38 4.95 -12.43
N SER A 4 18.58 4.38 -13.07
CA SER A 4 17.23 4.81 -13.25
C SER A 4 16.56 4.86 -11.95
N PHE A 5 15.91 5.95 -11.64
CA PHE A 5 15.10 6.12 -10.48
C PHE A 5 13.67 5.97 -10.93
N HIS A 6 12.98 5.00 -10.37
CA HIS A 6 11.60 4.74 -10.74
C HIS A 6 10.67 5.32 -9.68
N PHE A 7 9.74 6.17 -10.12
CA PHE A 7 8.74 6.73 -9.23
C PHE A 7 7.48 6.97 -10.03
N SER A 8 6.38 6.42 -9.61
CA SER A 8 5.09 6.67 -10.27
C SER A 8 4.00 6.80 -9.23
N VAL A 9 2.96 7.54 -9.59
CA VAL A 9 1.80 7.77 -8.72
C VAL A 9 0.56 7.44 -9.53
N ASN A 10 -0.31 6.63 -8.95
CA ASN A 10 -1.56 6.25 -9.58
C ASN A 10 -2.71 6.52 -8.63
N ILE A 11 -3.88 6.82 -9.21
CA ILE A 11 -5.10 6.96 -8.42
C ILE A 11 -5.86 5.66 -8.51
N ILE A 12 -6.27 5.13 -7.36
CA ILE A 12 -7.12 3.95 -7.33
C ILE A 12 -8.56 4.46 -7.33
N SER A 13 -9.23 4.31 -8.47
CA SER A 13 -10.59 4.81 -8.66
C SER A 13 -11.56 3.67 -8.92
N ARG A 14 -12.68 3.70 -8.21
CA ARG A 14 -13.70 2.65 -8.39
C ARG A 14 -14.26 2.65 -9.80
N GLY A 15 -14.43 3.82 -10.39
CA GLY A 15 -15.00 3.92 -11.73
C GLY A 15 -14.15 3.31 -12.82
N LYS A 16 -12.88 3.00 -12.53
CA LYS A 16 -12.02 2.33 -13.47
C LYS A 16 -11.86 0.86 -13.14
N GLY A 17 -12.77 0.32 -12.36
CA GLY A 17 -12.73 -1.09 -12.00
C GLY A 17 -11.69 -1.44 -10.96
N LYS A 18 -11.14 -0.44 -10.25
CA LYS A 18 -10.13 -0.70 -9.25
C LYS A 18 -10.73 -0.69 -7.86
N SER A 19 -10.01 -1.26 -6.91
CA SER A 19 -10.48 -1.40 -5.56
C SER A 19 -9.32 -1.16 -4.60
N ALA A 20 -9.56 -0.40 -3.55
CA ALA A 20 -8.55 -0.19 -2.54
C ALA A 20 -8.24 -1.50 -1.81
N VAL A 21 -9.26 -2.31 -1.54
CA VAL A 21 -9.07 -3.59 -0.88
C VAL A 21 -8.24 -4.52 -1.77
N ALA A 22 -8.54 -4.58 -3.07
CA ALA A 22 -7.79 -5.44 -3.98
C ALA A 22 -6.32 -5.02 -4.04
N SER A 23 -6.06 -3.71 -4.09
CA SER A 23 -4.69 -3.20 -4.14
C SER A 23 -3.94 -3.50 -2.85
N ALA A 24 -4.61 -3.34 -1.71
CA ALA A 24 -3.98 -3.63 -0.42
C ALA A 24 -3.66 -5.11 -0.29
N ALA A 25 -4.57 -5.98 -0.71
CA ALA A 25 -4.33 -7.42 -0.68
C ALA A 25 -3.14 -7.79 -1.57
N TYR A 26 -3.06 -7.16 -2.73
CA TYR A 26 -1.99 -7.45 -3.68
C TYR A 26 -0.62 -7.07 -3.13
N ILE A 27 -0.48 -5.85 -2.60
CA ILE A 27 0.84 -5.42 -2.15
C ILE A 27 1.28 -6.14 -0.89
N SER A 28 0.33 -6.56 -0.06
CA SER A 28 0.66 -7.19 1.22
C SER A 28 0.70 -8.71 1.16
N GLY A 29 0.24 -9.31 0.06
CA GLY A 29 0.18 -10.76 -0.03
C GLY A 29 -0.86 -11.36 0.89
N GLU A 30 -1.96 -10.66 1.12
CA GLU A 30 -2.97 -11.11 2.06
C GLU A 30 -4.26 -11.49 1.34
N LYS A 31 -5.16 -12.11 2.07
CA LYS A 31 -6.48 -12.44 1.59
C LYS A 31 -7.44 -11.50 2.27
N ILE A 32 -8.12 -10.65 1.50
CA ILE A 32 -9.02 -9.66 2.07
C ILE A 32 -10.31 -9.63 1.28
N LYS A 33 -11.44 -9.67 1.99
CA LYS A 33 -12.74 -9.54 1.35
C LYS A 33 -13.11 -8.08 1.25
N ASN A 34 -13.53 -7.66 0.07
CA ASN A 34 -14.04 -6.31 -0.13
C ASN A 34 -15.52 -6.32 0.22
N GLU A 35 -15.90 -5.62 1.26
CA GLU A 35 -17.29 -5.63 1.71
C GLU A 35 -18.19 -4.77 0.83
N TRP A 36 -17.62 -3.90 0.03
CA TRP A 36 -18.39 -3.09 -0.89
C TRP A 36 -19.07 -3.95 -1.96
N ASP A 37 -18.33 -4.92 -2.52
CA ASP A 37 -18.86 -5.74 -3.61
C ASP A 37 -18.89 -7.24 -3.29
N GLY A 38 -18.42 -7.63 -2.12
CA GLY A 38 -18.43 -9.03 -1.69
C GLY A 38 -17.34 -9.90 -2.31
N VAL A 39 -16.41 -9.29 -3.05
CA VAL A 39 -15.37 -10.07 -3.73
C VAL A 39 -14.18 -10.26 -2.79
N THR A 40 -13.69 -11.49 -2.70
CA THR A 40 -12.51 -11.78 -1.90
C THR A 40 -11.27 -11.82 -2.82
N HIS A 41 -10.25 -11.09 -2.40
CA HIS A 41 -8.98 -11.02 -3.13
C HIS A 41 -7.93 -11.78 -2.35
N ASP A 42 -7.35 -12.81 -2.96
CA ASP A 42 -6.42 -13.69 -2.26
C ASP A 42 -5.09 -13.68 -2.97
N TYR A 43 -4.10 -13.09 -2.33
CA TYR A 43 -2.73 -13.03 -2.85
C TYR A 43 -1.77 -13.71 -1.88
N THR A 44 -2.27 -14.67 -1.10
CA THR A 44 -1.45 -15.33 -0.10
C THR A 44 -0.34 -16.17 -0.72
N ARG A 45 -0.42 -16.47 -2.03
CA ARG A 45 0.66 -17.18 -2.70
C ARG A 45 1.79 -16.29 -3.17
N LYS A 46 1.65 -14.96 -2.99
CA LYS A 46 2.69 -14.05 -3.38
C LYS A 46 3.83 -14.16 -2.40
N GLU A 47 5.03 -14.44 -2.90
CA GLU A 47 6.10 -14.83 -2.02
C GLU A 47 7.24 -13.84 -1.88
N LYS A 48 7.14 -12.67 -2.40
CA LYS A 48 8.29 -11.78 -2.43
C LYS A 48 8.09 -10.51 -1.65
N ILE A 49 7.30 -10.59 -0.61
CA ILE A 49 7.06 -9.43 0.25
C ILE A 49 8.01 -9.51 1.41
N LEU A 50 8.93 -8.55 1.47
CA LEU A 50 9.98 -8.55 2.49
C LEU A 50 9.56 -7.78 3.74
N VAL A 51 8.81 -6.70 3.58
CA VAL A 51 8.34 -5.86 4.68
C VAL A 51 6.96 -5.37 4.33
N LYS A 52 6.07 -5.30 5.29
CA LYS A 52 4.78 -4.63 5.11
C LYS A 52 4.37 -4.01 6.43
N ASN A 53 3.78 -2.83 6.37
CA ASN A 53 3.39 -2.12 7.58
C ASN A 53 2.38 -1.03 7.24
N ILE A 54 1.56 -0.67 8.22
CA ILE A 54 0.67 0.47 8.13
C ILE A 54 1.15 1.49 9.14
N ILE A 55 1.33 2.74 8.69
CA ILE A 55 1.78 3.82 9.57
C ILE A 55 0.63 4.80 9.72
N LEU A 56 0.24 5.02 10.97
CA LEU A 56 -0.90 5.86 11.30
C LEU A 56 -0.43 7.17 11.93
N PRO A 57 -1.10 8.29 11.62
CA PRO A 57 -0.91 9.50 12.41
C PRO A 57 -1.34 9.27 13.86
N ASP A 58 -0.85 10.14 14.76
CA ASP A 58 -1.00 9.91 16.19
C ASP A 58 -2.44 9.76 16.67
N HIS A 59 -3.36 10.50 16.09
CA HIS A 59 -4.72 10.55 16.61
C HIS A 59 -5.67 9.55 15.95
N ILE A 60 -5.15 8.68 15.10
CA ILE A 60 -5.97 7.71 14.39
C ILE A 60 -6.12 6.45 15.24
N PRO A 61 -7.33 5.88 15.34
CA PRO A 61 -7.52 4.67 16.13
C PRO A 61 -6.66 3.51 15.67
N LYS A 62 -6.12 2.76 16.62
CA LYS A 62 -5.18 1.69 16.32
C LYS A 62 -5.82 0.52 15.58
N GLU A 63 -7.15 0.43 15.57
CA GLU A 63 -7.80 -0.63 14.79
C GLU A 63 -7.45 -0.53 13.32
N PHE A 64 -7.06 0.65 12.84
CA PHE A 64 -6.72 0.81 11.44
C PHE A 64 -5.30 0.31 11.10
N ASN A 65 -4.61 -0.30 12.04
CA ASN A 65 -3.41 -1.06 11.72
C ASN A 65 -3.74 -2.40 11.06
N ASP A 66 -5.02 -2.78 11.03
CA ASP A 66 -5.45 -3.97 10.33
C ASP A 66 -5.87 -3.61 8.91
N ARG A 67 -5.27 -4.25 7.91
CA ARG A 67 -5.50 -3.87 6.51
C ARG A 67 -6.95 -4.05 6.08
N SER A 68 -7.54 -5.15 6.48
CA SER A 68 -8.94 -5.37 6.12
C SER A 68 -9.83 -4.28 6.69
N THR A 69 -9.61 -3.94 7.95
CA THR A 69 -10.39 -2.89 8.62
C THR A 69 -10.18 -1.55 7.94
N LEU A 70 -8.93 -1.19 7.70
CA LEU A 70 -8.61 0.11 7.10
C LEU A 70 -9.23 0.27 5.73
N TRP A 71 -8.95 -0.66 4.83
CA TRP A 71 -9.34 -0.46 3.44
C TRP A 71 -10.82 -0.73 3.20
N ASN A 72 -11.44 -1.58 4.00
CA ASN A 72 -12.89 -1.71 3.95
C ASN A 72 -13.58 -0.45 4.46
N LYS A 73 -12.99 0.22 5.46
CA LYS A 73 -13.55 1.49 5.91
C LYS A 73 -13.52 2.52 4.79
N VAL A 74 -12.42 2.57 4.03
CA VAL A 74 -12.31 3.48 2.90
C VAL A 74 -13.37 3.14 1.84
N GLU A 75 -13.49 1.85 1.49
CA GLU A 75 -14.46 1.45 0.48
C GLU A 75 -15.88 1.81 0.88
N MET A 76 -16.22 1.58 2.14
CA MET A 76 -17.59 1.81 2.60
C MET A 76 -17.89 3.29 2.87
N ALA A 77 -16.87 4.09 3.12
CA ALA A 77 -17.07 5.51 3.34
C ALA A 77 -17.33 6.28 2.05
N GLU A 78 -16.81 5.78 0.92
CA GLU A 78 -16.96 6.44 -0.37
C GLU A 78 -18.06 5.76 -1.13
N LYS A 79 -19.15 6.46 -1.35
CA LYS A 79 -20.37 5.84 -1.90
C LYS A 79 -20.50 5.98 -3.40
N ASN A 80 -19.73 6.87 -4.02
CA ASN A 80 -19.89 7.14 -5.45
C ASN A 80 -19.29 6.03 -6.30
N SER A 81 -19.91 5.76 -7.44
CA SER A 81 -19.42 4.74 -8.34
C SER A 81 -18.09 5.09 -8.96
N ASN A 82 -17.71 6.36 -8.96
CA ASN A 82 -16.42 6.80 -9.49
C ASN A 82 -15.51 7.36 -8.40
N ALA A 83 -15.66 6.90 -7.15
CA ALA A 83 -14.89 7.42 -6.03
C ALA A 83 -13.40 7.19 -6.22
N GLN A 84 -12.61 8.17 -5.80
CA GLN A 84 -11.16 8.02 -5.72
C GLN A 84 -10.85 7.49 -4.32
N LEU A 85 -10.36 6.27 -4.25
CA LEU A 85 -10.24 5.55 -2.98
C LEU A 85 -8.88 5.72 -2.34
N ALA A 86 -7.83 5.85 -3.14
CA ALA A 86 -6.47 5.97 -2.62
C ALA A 86 -5.52 6.46 -3.69
N ARG A 87 -4.34 6.88 -3.27
CA ARG A 87 -3.22 7.11 -4.17
C ARG A 87 -2.19 6.03 -3.92
N GLN A 88 -1.61 5.52 -5.00
CA GLN A 88 -0.61 4.48 -4.90
C GLN A 88 0.70 5.01 -5.45
N PHE A 89 1.76 4.85 -4.65
CA PHE A 89 3.10 5.28 -5.04
C PHE A 89 3.92 4.03 -5.28
N ILE A 90 4.66 3.98 -6.38
CA ILE A 90 5.60 2.90 -6.65
C ILE A 90 6.97 3.53 -6.77
N ILE A 91 7.89 3.11 -5.91
CA ILE A 91 9.20 3.74 -5.79
C ILE A 91 10.26 2.66 -5.86
N GLY A 92 11.26 2.86 -6.71
CA GLY A 92 12.42 1.98 -6.75
C GLY A 92 13.38 2.36 -5.62
N LEU A 93 13.82 1.38 -4.87
CA LEU A 93 14.73 1.63 -3.76
C LEU A 93 16.18 1.35 -4.16
N PRO A 94 17.15 2.04 -3.55
CA PRO A 94 18.55 1.82 -3.90
C PRO A 94 18.98 0.39 -3.58
N LYS A 95 19.64 -0.25 -4.54
CA LYS A 95 20.10 -1.60 -4.34
C LYS A 95 21.33 -1.65 -3.45
N GLU A 96 22.02 -0.53 -3.28
CA GLU A 96 23.19 -0.48 -2.44
C GLU A 96 22.88 -0.56 -0.96
N LEU A 97 21.65 -0.26 -0.59
CA LEU A 97 21.27 -0.26 0.81
C LEU A 97 20.75 -1.63 1.24
N SER A 98 20.96 -1.98 2.49
CA SER A 98 20.38 -3.20 3.03
C SER A 98 18.87 -3.05 3.14
N LEU A 99 18.18 -4.15 3.38
CA LEU A 99 16.74 -4.11 3.60
C LEU A 99 16.39 -3.24 4.80
N SER A 100 17.16 -3.34 5.87
CA SER A 100 16.94 -2.54 7.06
C SER A 100 17.10 -1.06 6.75
N GLU A 101 18.13 -0.70 5.98
CA GLU A 101 18.34 0.70 5.61
C GLU A 101 17.23 1.21 4.72
N ASN A 102 16.78 0.39 3.76
CA ASN A 102 15.68 0.80 2.89
C ASN A 102 14.38 0.95 3.67
N LYS A 103 14.12 0.06 4.62
CA LYS A 103 12.94 0.18 5.47
C LYS A 103 12.95 1.49 6.25
N ASN A 104 14.11 1.82 6.84
CA ASN A 104 14.23 3.05 7.60
C ASN A 104 14.06 4.28 6.71
N LEU A 105 14.59 4.23 5.50
CA LEU A 105 14.46 5.33 4.55
C LEU A 105 12.99 5.55 4.18
N VAL A 106 12.29 4.49 3.86
CA VAL A 106 10.87 4.56 3.49
C VAL A 106 10.04 5.09 4.66
N GLU A 107 10.26 4.57 5.85
CA GLU A 107 9.44 4.97 6.99
C GLU A 107 9.71 6.41 7.41
N ARG A 108 10.97 6.86 7.27
CA ARG A 108 11.27 8.25 7.57
C ARG A 108 10.58 9.18 6.59
N TYR A 109 10.63 8.85 5.29
CA TYR A 109 9.94 9.65 4.28
C TYR A 109 8.45 9.72 4.58
N ILE A 110 7.85 8.57 4.92
CA ILE A 110 6.42 8.51 5.21
C ILE A 110 6.09 9.39 6.42
N LYS A 111 6.88 9.28 7.48
CA LYS A 111 6.58 10.02 8.70
C LYS A 111 6.79 11.52 8.53
N GLU A 112 7.79 11.91 7.78
CA GLU A 112 8.09 13.32 7.61
C GLU A 112 7.17 14.01 6.61
N ASN A 113 6.70 13.29 5.61
CA ASN A 113 5.98 13.93 4.51
C ASN A 113 4.54 13.53 4.35
N LEU A 114 4.12 12.39 4.90
CA LEU A 114 2.76 11.89 4.69
C LEU A 114 1.97 11.82 5.98
N THR A 115 2.42 11.06 6.97
CA THR A 115 1.66 10.96 8.21
C THR A 115 1.69 12.27 8.99
N SER A 116 2.74 13.07 8.84
CA SER A 116 2.77 14.41 9.44
C SER A 116 1.66 15.30 8.87
N GLN A 117 1.14 14.98 7.69
CA GLN A 117 0.04 15.71 7.07
C GLN A 117 -1.31 15.04 7.35
N GLY A 118 -1.34 14.07 8.24
CA GLY A 118 -2.59 13.40 8.59
C GLY A 118 -2.95 12.20 7.72
N MET A 119 -2.05 11.77 6.85
CA MET A 119 -2.34 10.66 5.94
C MET A 119 -2.03 9.32 6.58
N ILE A 120 -2.85 8.32 6.29
CA ILE A 120 -2.58 6.93 6.67
C ILE A 120 -1.86 6.29 5.49
N VAL A 121 -0.79 5.57 5.77
CA VAL A 121 0.02 4.95 4.71
C VAL A 121 0.16 3.46 4.96
N ASP A 122 -0.16 2.68 3.94
CA ASP A 122 0.05 1.24 3.93
C ASP A 122 1.13 0.97 2.89
N TYR A 123 2.24 0.32 3.29
CA TYR A 123 3.31 0.09 2.36
C TYR A 123 3.85 -1.32 2.46
N ALA A 124 4.52 -1.74 1.40
CA ALA A 124 5.24 -3.01 1.38
C ALA A 124 6.51 -2.85 0.55
N ILE A 125 7.53 -3.61 0.91
CA ILE A 125 8.77 -3.69 0.14
C ILE A 125 8.83 -5.08 -0.46
N HIS A 126 8.99 -5.13 -1.78
CA HIS A 126 9.00 -6.39 -2.52
C HIS A 126 10.40 -6.70 -2.99
N ASP A 127 10.71 -7.99 -3.12
CA ASP A 127 11.97 -8.41 -3.70
C ASP A 127 11.77 -8.59 -5.19
N GLU A 128 12.16 -7.56 -5.97
CA GLU A 128 11.96 -7.61 -7.40
C GLU A 128 13.05 -8.36 -8.12
N SER A 129 14.11 -8.73 -7.44
CA SER A 129 15.19 -9.44 -8.11
C SER A 129 14.76 -10.79 -8.63
N GLN A 130 13.68 -11.35 -8.07
CA GLN A 130 13.18 -12.63 -8.50
C GLN A 130 12.05 -12.53 -9.51
N ASP A 131 11.60 -11.35 -9.82
CA ASP A 131 10.53 -11.18 -10.79
C ASP A 131 11.01 -11.14 -12.21
N LYS A 132 12.30 -11.30 -12.44
CA LYS A 132 12.83 -11.18 -13.76
C LYS A 132 12.79 -12.45 -14.55
N ASN A 133 12.27 -13.45 -14.01
CA ASN A 133 12.13 -14.66 -14.76
C ASN A 133 10.74 -14.80 -15.31
#